data_900d78846f8b2d7f8ee1d5b8d02d1021
#
_entry.id   900d78846f8b2d7f8ee1d5b8d02d1021
#
_cell.length_a   1.000
_cell.length_b   1.000
_cell.length_c   1.000
_cell.angle_alpha   90.00
_cell.angle_beta   90.00
_cell.angle_gamma   90.00
#
_symmetry.space_group_name_H-M   'P 1'
#
loop_
_entity.id
_entity.type
_entity.pdbx_description
1 polymer ?
#
loop_
_entity_poly.entity_id
_entity_poly.type
_entity_poly.pdbx_seq_one_letter_code
_entity_poly.pdbx_strand_id
1 'polypeptide(L)'
;MKQIQGRFLLQSNKDFPADCEMLDYMQTNAHVVSIIGNLAGDKAILLGCALTGGGTQRSEGYVFLRTKEHPEGEVLYWEGGSISGGMYLKQAAIPVQAQGYEYPQAYVERSLAPGVGEENYKWEDFREAQSLPELEAQIVALQTALAKI
;
A
#
# COMPACT_ATOMS: atom_id res chain seq x y z
N MET A 1 17.42 -5.54 -1.85
CA MET A 1 16.75 -6.08 -0.65
C MET A 1 17.78 -6.51 0.36
N LYS A 2 17.47 -6.37 1.65
CA LYS A 2 18.36 -6.79 2.73
C LYS A 2 18.05 -8.22 3.14
N GLN A 3 19.08 -9.03 3.41
CA GLN A 3 18.90 -10.44 3.75
C GLN A 3 19.23 -10.70 5.21
N ILE A 4 18.33 -11.39 5.90
CA ILE A 4 18.52 -11.84 7.27
C ILE A 4 18.98 -13.30 7.23
N GLN A 5 20.13 -13.59 7.84
CA GLN A 5 20.77 -14.91 7.80
C GLN A 5 20.30 -15.80 8.97
N GLY A 6 18.99 -16.03 9.06
CA GLY A 6 18.39 -16.83 10.13
C GLY A 6 18.80 -18.30 10.21
N ARG A 7 19.47 -18.81 9.18
CA ARG A 7 19.94 -20.22 9.13
C ARG A 7 20.95 -20.56 10.21
N PHE A 8 21.60 -19.58 10.79
CA PHE A 8 22.52 -19.80 11.91
C PHE A 8 21.86 -20.47 13.11
N LEU A 9 20.56 -20.27 13.32
CA LEU A 9 19.82 -20.95 14.40
C LEU A 9 19.85 -22.46 14.27
N LEU A 10 19.86 -22.98 13.04
CA LEU A 10 19.87 -24.42 12.78
C LEU A 10 21.26 -25.07 12.98
N GLN A 11 22.32 -24.26 12.92
CA GLN A 11 23.70 -24.74 12.90
C GLN A 11 24.43 -24.49 14.22
N SER A 12 24.15 -23.39 14.89
CA SER A 12 24.94 -22.95 16.03
C SER A 12 24.39 -23.35 17.38
N ASN A 13 23.17 -23.84 17.45
CA ASN A 13 22.47 -24.16 18.70
C ASN A 13 22.41 -22.95 19.67
N LYS A 14 22.46 -21.72 19.12
CA LYS A 14 22.39 -20.46 19.84
C LYS A 14 21.23 -19.63 19.33
N ASP A 15 20.73 -18.75 20.17
CA ASP A 15 19.67 -17.84 19.80
C ASP A 15 20.14 -16.84 18.73
N PHE A 16 19.31 -16.61 17.73
CA PHE A 16 19.54 -15.58 16.73
C PHE A 16 19.18 -14.21 17.32
N PRO A 17 20.04 -13.18 17.17
CA PRO A 17 19.75 -11.84 17.70
C PRO A 17 18.57 -11.22 16.94
N ALA A 18 17.47 -10.98 17.67
CA ALA A 18 16.33 -10.23 17.17
C ALA A 18 16.38 -8.83 17.79
N ASP A 19 16.82 -7.87 17.01
CA ASP A 19 17.02 -6.49 17.44
C ASP A 19 16.30 -5.49 16.52
N CYS A 20 16.42 -4.20 16.83
CA CYS A 20 15.80 -3.14 16.05
C CYS A 20 16.31 -3.08 14.60
N GLU A 21 17.57 -3.44 14.38
CA GLU A 21 18.14 -3.48 13.04
C GLU A 21 17.49 -4.56 12.18
N MET A 22 17.21 -5.73 12.75
CA MET A 22 16.49 -6.79 12.06
C MET A 22 15.07 -6.33 11.67
N LEU A 23 14.36 -5.66 12.58
CA LEU A 23 13.03 -5.10 12.30
C LEU A 23 13.08 -4.06 11.19
N ASP A 24 14.09 -3.20 11.19
CA ASP A 24 14.30 -2.21 10.12
C ASP A 24 14.55 -2.88 8.76
N TYR A 25 15.31 -3.98 8.74
CA TYR A 25 15.52 -4.75 7.50
C TYR A 25 14.22 -5.33 6.97
N MET A 26 13.38 -5.87 7.83
CA MET A 26 12.07 -6.39 7.45
C MET A 26 11.16 -5.30 6.87
N GLN A 27 11.09 -4.15 7.54
CA GLN A 27 10.32 -3.00 7.06
C GLN A 27 10.82 -2.50 5.71
N THR A 28 12.13 -2.35 5.57
CA THR A 28 12.76 -1.90 4.32
C THR A 28 12.42 -2.85 3.17
N ASN A 29 12.46 -4.15 3.41
CA ASN A 29 12.13 -5.15 2.39
C ASN A 29 10.65 -5.08 2.00
N ALA A 30 9.75 -4.92 2.96
CA ALA A 30 8.33 -4.77 2.68
C ALA A 30 8.06 -3.51 1.85
N HIS A 31 8.72 -2.40 2.18
CA HIS A 31 8.59 -1.16 1.43
C HIS A 31 9.12 -1.30 0.00
N VAL A 32 10.28 -1.92 -0.19
CA VAL A 32 10.84 -2.18 -1.53
C VAL A 32 9.87 -2.98 -2.39
N VAL A 33 9.23 -4.00 -1.82
CA VAL A 33 8.21 -4.78 -2.55
C VAL A 33 7.02 -3.91 -2.95
N SER A 34 6.59 -2.99 -2.09
CA SER A 34 5.46 -2.09 -2.39
C SER A 34 5.71 -1.18 -3.59
N ILE A 35 6.96 -0.84 -3.87
CA ILE A 35 7.35 0.00 -5.01
C ILE A 35 6.95 -0.62 -6.36
N ILE A 36 6.75 -1.92 -6.41
CA ILE A 36 6.25 -2.61 -7.62
C ILE A 36 4.92 -1.98 -8.09
N GLY A 37 4.16 -1.40 -7.20
CA GLY A 37 2.94 -0.65 -7.52
C GLY A 37 3.14 0.44 -8.59
N ASN A 38 4.38 0.96 -8.76
CA ASN A 38 4.70 1.91 -9.84
C ASN A 38 4.37 1.38 -11.25
N LEU A 39 4.33 0.06 -11.43
CA LEU A 39 3.93 -0.53 -12.71
C LEU A 39 2.49 -0.20 -13.07
N ALA A 40 1.65 0.12 -12.10
CA ALA A 40 0.26 0.49 -12.31
C ALA A 40 0.04 2.00 -12.49
N GLY A 41 1.07 2.81 -12.33
CA GLY A 41 1.02 4.27 -12.46
C GLY A 41 1.21 4.98 -11.12
N ASP A 42 1.05 6.30 -11.12
CA ASP A 42 1.30 7.15 -9.93
C ASP A 42 0.25 6.98 -8.84
N LYS A 43 -1.01 6.74 -9.23
CA LYS A 43 -2.14 6.50 -8.34
C LYS A 43 -3.01 5.41 -8.94
N ALA A 44 -3.04 4.26 -8.29
CA ALA A 44 -3.72 3.08 -8.81
C ALA A 44 -4.45 2.30 -7.73
N ILE A 45 -5.63 1.80 -8.09
CA ILE A 45 -6.37 0.85 -7.27
C ILE A 45 -5.82 -0.53 -7.60
N LEU A 46 -5.25 -1.20 -6.60
CA LEU A 46 -4.61 -2.51 -6.77
C LEU A 46 -5.55 -3.67 -6.46
N LEU A 47 -6.38 -3.49 -5.44
CA LEU A 47 -7.30 -4.54 -4.98
C LEU A 47 -8.50 -3.92 -4.28
N GLY A 48 -9.69 -4.44 -4.54
CA GLY A 48 -10.90 -3.97 -3.88
C GLY A 48 -11.31 -2.57 -4.33
N CYS A 49 -11.74 -1.74 -3.40
CA CYS A 49 -12.19 -0.37 -3.63
C CYS A 49 -13.34 -0.28 -4.66
N ALA A 50 -14.19 -1.31 -4.70
CA ALA A 50 -15.32 -1.35 -5.63
C ALA A 50 -16.39 -0.31 -5.26
N LEU A 51 -16.98 0.32 -6.27
CA LEU A 51 -18.06 1.24 -6.06
C LEU A 51 -19.30 0.52 -5.51
N THR A 52 -19.86 1.06 -4.44
CA THR A 52 -21.04 0.55 -3.75
C THR A 52 -22.00 1.70 -3.45
N GLY A 53 -23.19 1.39 -2.91
CA GLY A 53 -24.17 2.41 -2.52
C GLY A 53 -24.60 3.33 -3.67
N GLY A 54 -24.76 2.79 -4.90
CA GLY A 54 -25.12 3.59 -6.06
C GLY A 54 -24.01 4.53 -6.54
N GLY A 55 -22.74 4.22 -6.24
CA GLY A 55 -21.59 5.03 -6.62
C GLY A 55 -21.18 6.09 -5.59
N THR A 56 -21.78 6.07 -4.40
CA THR A 56 -21.49 7.04 -3.32
C THR A 56 -20.42 6.56 -2.34
N GLN A 57 -20.09 5.27 -2.39
CA GLN A 57 -19.14 4.64 -1.48
C GLN A 57 -18.19 3.71 -2.25
N ARG A 58 -17.06 3.40 -1.64
CA ARG A 58 -16.16 2.34 -2.08
C ARG A 58 -15.91 1.36 -0.96
N SER A 59 -15.85 0.08 -1.31
CA SER A 59 -15.46 -0.98 -0.37
C SER A 59 -14.00 -0.82 0.03
N GLU A 60 -13.58 -1.51 1.09
CA GLU A 60 -12.20 -1.59 1.49
C GLU A 60 -11.29 -2.14 0.39
N GLY A 61 -10.02 -1.83 0.45
CA GLY A 61 -9.06 -2.32 -0.53
C GLY A 61 -7.68 -1.73 -0.35
N TYR A 62 -6.85 -1.88 -1.37
CA TYR A 62 -5.48 -1.40 -1.39
C TYR A 62 -5.23 -0.53 -2.61
N VAL A 63 -4.54 0.57 -2.38
CA VAL A 63 -4.14 1.49 -3.45
C VAL A 63 -2.65 1.75 -3.39
N PHE A 64 -2.06 2.05 -4.53
CA PHE A 64 -0.70 2.55 -4.65
C PHE A 64 -0.73 4.05 -4.90
N LEU A 65 0.07 4.81 -4.17
CA LEU A 65 0.24 6.24 -4.41
C LEU A 65 1.59 6.72 -3.86
N ARG A 66 1.97 7.92 -4.29
CA ARG A 66 3.15 8.61 -3.78
C ARG A 66 2.70 9.60 -2.71
N THR A 67 3.22 9.43 -1.52
CA THR A 67 2.93 10.31 -0.38
C THR A 67 4.13 11.23 -0.12
N LYS A 68 3.93 12.23 0.74
CA LYS A 68 5.02 13.13 1.13
C LYS A 68 6.17 12.40 1.81
N GLU A 69 5.86 11.41 2.64
CA GLU A 69 6.85 10.58 3.33
C GLU A 69 7.52 9.58 2.40
N HIS A 70 6.78 9.05 1.43
CA HIS A 70 7.26 8.07 0.47
C HIS A 70 7.04 8.54 -0.97
N PRO A 71 7.86 9.49 -1.45
CA PRO A 71 7.73 10.00 -2.82
C PRO A 71 8.01 8.95 -3.91
N GLU A 72 8.68 7.86 -3.57
CA GLU A 72 8.88 6.69 -4.42
C GLU A 72 7.63 5.82 -4.55
N GLY A 73 6.66 6.03 -3.69
CA GLY A 73 5.40 5.30 -3.68
C GLY A 73 5.30 4.28 -2.57
N GLU A 74 4.08 4.05 -2.12
CA GLU A 74 3.74 3.05 -1.12
C GLU A 74 2.35 2.48 -1.37
N VAL A 75 2.09 1.31 -0.83
CA VAL A 75 0.77 0.69 -0.83
C VAL A 75 0.08 1.01 0.49
N LEU A 76 -1.11 1.59 0.40
CA LEU A 76 -1.93 1.92 1.57
C LEU A 76 -3.27 1.20 1.53
N TYR A 77 -3.76 0.85 2.71
CA TYR A 77 -5.09 0.30 2.90
C TYR A 77 -6.13 1.43 2.91
N TRP A 78 -7.19 1.26 2.13
CA TRP A 78 -8.39 2.09 2.18
C TRP A 78 -9.42 1.40 3.06
N GLU A 79 -9.90 2.11 4.09
CA GLU A 79 -10.81 1.56 5.10
C GLU A 79 -12.21 1.26 4.56
N GLY A 80 -12.55 1.80 3.41
CA GLY A 80 -13.92 1.77 2.88
C GLY A 80 -14.73 2.95 3.39
N GLY A 81 -15.79 3.28 2.68
CA GLY A 81 -16.75 4.30 3.08
C GLY A 81 -17.08 5.30 1.97
N SER A 82 -17.60 6.45 2.37
CA SER A 82 -18.04 7.51 1.46
C SER A 82 -16.88 8.12 0.69
N ILE A 83 -17.11 8.40 -0.58
CA ILE A 83 -16.13 9.07 -1.45
C ILE A 83 -16.45 10.54 -1.70
N SER A 84 -17.61 11.01 -1.27
CA SER A 84 -18.07 12.39 -1.53
C SER A 84 -17.29 13.45 -0.76
N GLY A 85 -16.79 13.12 0.43
CA GLY A 85 -16.03 14.01 1.29
C GLY A 85 -14.52 13.98 1.08
N GLY A 86 -14.02 13.28 0.03
CA GLY A 86 -12.60 13.10 -0.21
C GLY A 86 -11.98 11.96 0.60
N MET A 87 -10.68 11.84 0.52
CA MET A 87 -9.91 10.92 1.33
C MET A 87 -8.65 11.59 1.87
N TYR A 88 -8.14 11.10 2.98
CA TYR A 88 -6.93 11.62 3.58
C TYR A 88 -6.04 10.50 4.12
N LEU A 89 -4.76 10.80 4.25
CA LEU A 89 -3.80 9.91 4.90
C LEU A 89 -4.01 9.97 6.41
N LYS A 90 -4.51 8.88 6.96
CA LYS A 90 -4.71 8.72 8.41
C LYS A 90 -3.48 8.07 9.01
N GLN A 91 -2.94 8.67 10.05
CA GLN A 91 -1.83 8.13 10.82
C GLN A 91 -2.25 8.01 12.28
N ALA A 92 -2.14 6.81 12.82
CA ALA A 92 -2.47 6.53 14.21
C ALA A 92 -1.23 6.00 14.93
N ALA A 93 -0.78 6.74 15.93
CA ALA A 93 0.29 6.30 16.81
C ALA A 93 -0.26 5.32 17.84
N ILE A 94 0.38 4.17 17.97
CA ILE A 94 0.02 3.13 18.93
C ILE A 94 1.11 3.07 19.98
N PRO A 95 0.80 3.43 21.25
CA PRO A 95 1.76 3.34 22.35
C PRO A 95 1.92 1.90 22.82
N VAL A 96 3.11 1.59 23.30
CA VAL A 96 3.42 0.32 23.96
C VAL A 96 4.15 0.59 25.27
N GLN A 97 3.73 -0.09 26.34
CA GLN A 97 4.43 -0.05 27.62
C GLN A 97 5.30 -1.29 27.78
N ALA A 98 6.56 -1.07 28.11
CA ALA A 98 7.51 -2.15 28.37
C ALA A 98 8.51 -1.72 29.45
N GLN A 99 8.76 -2.58 30.41
CA GLN A 99 9.75 -2.36 31.48
C GLN A 99 9.55 -1.05 32.25
N GLY A 100 8.31 -0.66 32.50
CA GLY A 100 7.98 0.57 33.23
C GLY A 100 8.15 1.87 32.40
N TYR A 101 8.45 1.77 31.11
CA TYR A 101 8.57 2.89 30.19
C TYR A 101 7.47 2.83 29.12
N GLU A 102 6.92 3.98 28.78
CA GLU A 102 5.95 4.10 27.68
C GLU A 102 6.66 4.59 26.42
N TYR A 103 6.46 3.84 25.34
CA TYR A 103 6.86 4.22 23.98
C TYR A 103 5.64 4.79 23.27
N PRO A 104 5.44 6.12 23.23
CA PRO A 104 4.16 6.70 22.77
C PRO A 104 3.89 6.49 21.28
N GLN A 105 4.91 6.21 20.49
CA GLN A 105 4.82 5.97 19.05
C GLN A 105 5.56 4.69 18.66
N ALA A 106 5.36 3.61 19.42
CA ALA A 106 6.00 2.34 19.14
C ALA A 106 5.59 1.80 17.77
N TYR A 107 4.34 2.00 17.38
CA TYR A 107 3.81 1.69 16.05
C TYR A 107 3.10 2.91 15.50
N VAL A 108 3.12 3.05 14.17
CA VAL A 108 2.31 4.03 13.46
C VAL A 108 1.57 3.29 12.35
N GLU A 109 0.26 3.25 12.46
CA GLU A 109 -0.59 2.74 11.40
C GLU A 109 -0.87 3.85 10.40
N ARG A 110 -0.67 3.54 9.11
CA ARG A 110 -0.92 4.45 7.99
C ARG A 110 -1.97 3.83 7.09
N SER A 111 -3.03 4.55 6.85
CA SER A 111 -4.14 4.12 6.00
C SER A 111 -4.79 5.32 5.32
N LEU A 112 -5.66 5.05 4.38
CA LEU A 112 -6.53 6.08 3.80
C LEU A 112 -7.93 5.94 4.37
N ALA A 113 -8.51 7.06 4.75
CA ALA A 113 -9.84 7.14 5.35
C ALA A 113 -10.71 8.18 4.63
N PRO A 114 -12.05 8.03 4.69
CA PRO A 114 -12.95 9.05 4.18
C PRO A 114 -12.81 10.36 4.96
N GLY A 115 -12.84 11.47 4.26
CA GLY A 115 -12.83 12.79 4.87
C GLY A 115 -11.65 13.65 4.48
N VAL A 116 -11.31 14.60 5.37
CA VAL A 116 -10.26 15.60 5.16
C VAL A 116 -9.28 15.57 6.32
N GLY A 117 -8.00 15.65 6.02
CA GLY A 117 -6.92 15.70 6.99
C GLY A 117 -5.77 16.57 6.50
N GLU A 118 -4.56 16.32 6.98
CA GLU A 118 -3.37 17.10 6.59
C GLU A 118 -2.89 16.79 5.17
N GLU A 119 -3.01 15.54 4.75
CA GLU A 119 -2.60 15.09 3.42
C GLU A 119 -3.80 14.45 2.73
N ASN A 120 -4.31 15.11 1.69
CA ASN A 120 -5.57 14.78 1.06
C ASN A 120 -5.39 14.31 -0.38
N TYR A 121 -6.24 13.40 -0.81
CA TYR A 121 -6.25 12.84 -2.16
C TYR A 121 -7.67 12.79 -2.70
N LYS A 122 -7.79 12.67 -4.02
CA LYS A 122 -9.08 12.59 -4.73
C LYS A 122 -9.20 11.29 -5.46
N TRP A 123 -10.35 10.65 -5.37
CA TRP A 123 -10.63 9.41 -6.11
C TRP A 123 -10.53 9.57 -7.61
N GLU A 124 -10.83 10.76 -8.14
CA GLU A 124 -10.75 11.04 -9.59
C GLU A 124 -9.33 10.88 -10.16
N ASP A 125 -8.32 10.99 -9.30
CA ASP A 125 -6.92 10.85 -9.70
C ASP A 125 -6.46 9.39 -9.76
N PHE A 126 -7.27 8.46 -9.24
CA PHE A 126 -6.95 7.05 -9.20
C PHE A 126 -7.55 6.31 -10.40
N ARG A 127 -6.81 5.35 -10.90
CA ARG A 127 -7.26 4.42 -11.93
C ARG A 127 -7.14 2.99 -11.44
N GLU A 128 -8.00 2.11 -11.94
CA GLU A 128 -7.85 0.68 -11.66
C GLU A 128 -6.61 0.14 -12.37
N ALA A 129 -5.79 -0.62 -11.63
CA ALA A 129 -4.69 -1.34 -12.20
C ALA A 129 -5.23 -2.48 -13.07
N GLN A 130 -4.75 -2.57 -14.30
CA GLN A 130 -5.12 -3.65 -15.22
C GLN A 130 -3.98 -4.66 -15.26
N SER A 131 -4.34 -5.93 -15.30
CA SER A 131 -3.35 -7.00 -15.47
C SER A 131 -2.75 -6.96 -16.88
N LEU A 132 -1.54 -7.51 -17.01
CA LEU A 132 -0.92 -7.62 -18.34
C LEU A 132 -1.78 -8.42 -19.34
N PRO A 133 -2.43 -9.53 -18.96
CA PRO A 133 -3.35 -10.22 -19.87
C PRO A 133 -4.54 -9.37 -20.31
N GLU A 134 -5.10 -8.53 -19.43
CA GLU A 134 -6.19 -7.62 -19.81
C GLU A 134 -5.74 -6.58 -20.82
N LEU A 135 -4.54 -5.99 -20.61
CA LEU A 135 -3.95 -5.04 -21.56
C LEU A 135 -3.64 -5.70 -22.89
N GLU A 136 -3.11 -6.91 -22.89
CA GLU A 136 -2.85 -7.69 -24.09
C GLU A 136 -4.12 -7.96 -24.88
N ALA A 137 -5.20 -8.34 -24.19
CA ALA A 137 -6.49 -8.54 -24.82
C ALA A 137 -7.04 -7.27 -25.47
N GLN A 138 -6.86 -6.10 -24.83
CA GLN A 138 -7.24 -4.81 -25.39
C GLN A 138 -6.44 -4.47 -26.65
N ILE A 139 -5.13 -4.74 -26.64
CA ILE A 139 -4.26 -4.52 -27.80
C ILE A 139 -4.72 -5.41 -28.97
N VAL A 140 -4.99 -6.68 -28.74
CA VAL A 140 -5.47 -7.61 -29.76
C VAL A 140 -6.80 -7.15 -30.32
N ALA A 141 -7.74 -6.70 -29.49
CA ALA A 141 -9.03 -6.18 -29.91
C ALA A 141 -8.89 -4.93 -30.80
N LEU A 142 -7.99 -4.01 -30.44
CA LEU A 142 -7.68 -2.82 -31.24
C LEU A 142 -7.06 -3.17 -32.58
N GLN A 143 -6.13 -4.10 -32.62
CA GLN A 143 -5.51 -4.59 -33.86
C GLN A 143 -6.55 -5.22 -34.79
N THR A 144 -7.46 -6.02 -34.26
CA THR A 144 -8.55 -6.64 -35.01
C THR A 144 -9.50 -5.60 -35.58
N ALA A 145 -9.87 -4.59 -34.78
CA ALA A 145 -10.74 -3.50 -35.22
C ALA A 145 -10.06 -2.66 -36.31
N LEU A 146 -8.77 -2.37 -36.16
CA LEU A 146 -7.99 -1.59 -37.13
C LEU A 146 -7.86 -2.33 -38.46
N ALA A 147 -7.70 -3.65 -38.46
CA ALA A 147 -7.59 -4.47 -39.66
C ALA A 147 -8.91 -4.50 -40.51
N LYS A 148 -10.03 -4.12 -39.92
CA LYS A 148 -11.32 -4.06 -40.60
C LYS A 148 -11.60 -2.73 -41.31
N ILE A 149 -10.75 -1.76 -41.12
CA ILE A 149 -10.81 -0.44 -41.81
C ILE A 149 -10.08 -0.52 -43.18
#